data_31c789b7b91a43d4b9fe965c4d9cfd44
#
_entry.id   31c789b7b91a43d4b9fe965c4d9cfd44
#
_cell.length_a   1.000
_cell.length_b   1.000
_cell.length_c   1.000
_cell.angle_alpha   90.00
_cell.angle_beta   90.00
_cell.angle_gamma   90.00
#
_symmetry.space_group_name_H-M   'P 1'
#
loop_
_entity.id
_entity.type
_entity.pdbx_description
1 polymer ?
#
loop_
_entity_poly.entity_id
_entity_poly.type
_entity_poly.pdbx_seq_one_letter_code
_entity_poly.pdbx_strand_id
1 'polypeptide(L)'
;MGKEYAVDTLKHCQVGPGTTLTILDLTGADRQRVFFTTTDLANPIVQIKTICGNNNLKTNLTIPQMIENNGDKAYEYFAGVNADLFSANGPIGTTVVDSEIFKTARSTTDWYSVGADTGKNLHFGQFYTTFRLTSTTTGQMSVKSVNTPRESNDFVIYTDKYGASTGTKSSGVEVAAVAVDGGLSAHGTSKFRITGVPQSNAGNMAIPSGGIVLSANASWYMEPLQKLQIGDIVEITPTFTLNGKVVDQITEMSGGCPMILQDGKILDTDKLLDHLSYRRPRTAIGTDQSGSKMILMVVDGDKFNAGISDGVTSKELAGMMIMAGCNDALNFDGGGSSTIYSEALGTLNRPSDGNLRKVRNGWFLTAPKTTDGNIASIAFADYSKKLNVNDSFRPVVYGYNSDGYLVNADIAGYRLSCTPENGVEISDNTVSFKATGSYRLEAAFGSEKTSMTVVVGDNAGASAIEEDTISIRSIGSAVEIAMPYDSDVRIFNSLGVCLATEKCDVGTTILPTSGLTPGLYLIATEREIKKIIIK
;
A
#
# COMPACT_ATOMS: atom_id res chain seq x y z
N MET A 1 9.18 18.72 -8.00
CA MET A 1 8.51 19.52 -6.94
C MET A 1 9.28 20.81 -6.78
N GLY A 2 8.69 21.99 -6.95
CA GLY A 2 9.38 23.27 -6.69
C GLY A 2 9.40 23.67 -5.21
N LYS A 3 9.05 22.77 -4.28
CA LYS A 3 8.97 23.07 -2.85
C LYS A 3 10.13 22.41 -2.12
N GLU A 4 10.78 23.18 -1.26
CA GLU A 4 11.81 22.69 -0.38
C GLU A 4 11.21 22.31 0.96
N TYR A 5 11.55 21.13 1.48
CA TYR A 5 11.15 20.65 2.79
C TYR A 5 12.38 20.34 3.65
N ALA A 6 12.34 20.76 4.90
CA ALA A 6 13.14 20.13 5.93
C ALA A 6 12.46 18.79 6.27
N VAL A 7 13.23 17.73 6.30
CA VAL A 7 12.74 16.37 6.59
C VAL A 7 13.12 16.02 8.02
N ASP A 8 12.13 15.60 8.81
CA ASP A 8 12.33 15.08 10.16
C ASP A 8 11.78 13.66 10.20
N THR A 9 12.65 12.70 10.48
CA THR A 9 12.25 11.30 10.62
C THR A 9 11.77 11.06 12.04
N LEU A 10 10.47 10.85 12.22
CA LEU A 10 9.89 10.59 13.54
C LEU A 10 10.01 9.12 13.92
N LYS A 11 9.83 8.22 12.95
CA LYS A 11 9.88 6.79 13.15
C LYS A 11 10.54 6.12 11.94
N HIS A 12 11.42 5.17 12.23
CA HIS A 12 11.96 4.27 11.22
C HIS A 12 12.27 2.95 11.92
N CYS A 13 11.34 2.02 11.85
CA CYS A 13 11.45 0.76 12.58
C CYS A 13 10.80 -0.38 11.80
N GLN A 14 11.23 -1.58 12.07
CA GLN A 14 10.59 -2.79 11.56
C GLN A 14 9.20 -2.97 12.19
N VAL A 15 8.22 -3.42 11.42
CA VAL A 15 6.84 -3.67 11.87
C VAL A 15 6.39 -5.10 11.60
N GLY A 16 7.19 -5.86 10.87
CA GLY A 16 6.96 -7.25 10.53
C GLY A 16 8.10 -7.78 9.66
N PRO A 17 8.08 -9.06 9.29
CA PRO A 17 9.09 -9.68 8.44
C PRO A 17 9.36 -8.87 7.17
N GLY A 18 10.63 -8.50 6.94
CA GLY A 18 11.05 -7.74 5.76
C GLY A 18 10.35 -6.40 5.55
N THR A 19 9.67 -5.85 6.58
CA THR A 19 8.84 -4.65 6.45
C THR A 19 9.24 -3.57 7.44
N THR A 20 9.60 -2.41 6.92
CA THR A 20 9.97 -1.21 7.68
C THR A 20 8.88 -0.16 7.55
N LEU A 21 8.48 0.45 8.67
CA LEU A 21 7.64 1.63 8.74
C LEU A 21 8.52 2.87 8.84
N THR A 22 8.23 3.87 8.03
CA THR A 22 8.83 5.20 8.12
C THR A 22 7.74 6.25 8.30
N ILE A 23 7.94 7.17 9.26
CA ILE A 23 7.06 8.33 9.47
C ILE A 23 7.91 9.58 9.38
N LEU A 24 7.54 10.49 8.46
CA LEU A 24 8.25 11.73 8.23
C LEU A 24 7.37 12.95 8.52
N ASP A 25 7.96 13.96 9.13
CA ASP A 25 7.47 15.34 9.08
C ASP A 25 8.27 16.12 8.04
N LEU A 26 7.56 16.65 7.06
CA LEU A 26 8.11 17.53 6.04
C LEU A 26 7.64 18.95 6.34
N THR A 27 8.59 19.87 6.60
CA THR A 27 8.30 21.25 6.95
C THR A 27 8.92 22.20 5.91
N GLY A 28 8.11 23.07 5.34
CA GLY A 28 8.52 24.03 4.31
C GLY A 28 7.47 25.12 4.13
N ALA A 29 7.13 25.44 2.88
CA ALA A 29 6.01 26.35 2.57
C ALA A 29 4.66 25.79 3.04
N ASP A 30 4.56 24.52 3.21
CA ASP A 30 3.48 23.75 3.84
C ASP A 30 4.07 22.64 4.71
N ARG A 31 3.21 21.93 5.43
CA ARG A 31 3.59 20.82 6.30
C ARG A 31 2.96 19.53 5.82
N GLN A 32 3.72 18.42 5.89
CA GLN A 32 3.22 17.11 5.52
C GLN A 32 3.66 16.09 6.57
N ARG A 33 2.71 15.27 7.00
CA ARG A 33 2.98 14.05 7.76
C ARG A 33 2.80 12.87 6.83
N VAL A 34 3.89 12.16 6.56
CA VAL A 34 3.94 11.05 5.60
C VAL A 34 4.22 9.76 6.36
N PHE A 35 3.43 8.74 6.09
CA PHE A 35 3.55 7.40 6.62
C PHE A 35 3.75 6.45 5.46
N PHE A 36 4.77 5.62 5.50
CA PHE A 36 4.90 4.56 4.50
C PHE A 36 5.59 3.33 5.06
N THR A 37 5.21 2.18 4.50
CA THR A 37 5.92 0.93 4.70
C THR A 37 6.67 0.56 3.44
N THR A 38 7.87 0.02 3.62
CA THR A 38 8.66 -0.61 2.56
C THR A 38 8.82 -2.07 2.90
N THR A 39 8.36 -2.96 2.02
CA THR A 39 8.36 -4.39 2.24
C THR A 39 9.18 -5.10 1.18
N ASP A 40 10.07 -5.96 1.59
CA ASP A 40 10.81 -6.87 0.72
C ASP A 40 9.92 -8.06 0.32
N LEU A 41 9.48 -8.09 -0.94
CA LEU A 41 8.66 -9.16 -1.49
C LEU A 41 9.43 -10.46 -1.74
N ALA A 42 10.77 -10.41 -1.77
CA ALA A 42 11.61 -11.61 -1.85
C ALA A 42 11.61 -12.40 -0.53
N ASN A 43 11.19 -11.79 0.58
CA ASN A 43 11.03 -12.50 1.85
C ASN A 43 9.98 -13.62 1.69
N PRO A 44 10.34 -14.90 1.90
CA PRO A 44 9.47 -16.03 1.56
C PRO A 44 8.21 -16.15 2.44
N ILE A 45 8.24 -15.64 3.67
CA ILE A 45 7.10 -15.73 4.59
C ILE A 45 6.11 -14.58 4.44
N VAL A 46 6.51 -13.49 3.79
CA VAL A 46 5.63 -12.36 3.51
C VAL A 46 4.61 -12.72 2.44
N GLN A 47 3.36 -12.39 2.68
CA GLN A 47 2.25 -12.54 1.74
C GLN A 47 1.53 -11.21 1.54
N ILE A 48 1.03 -11.03 0.31
CA ILE A 48 0.15 -9.94 -0.06
C ILE A 48 -1.29 -10.44 0.06
N LYS A 49 -2.17 -9.62 0.64
CA LYS A 49 -3.59 -9.92 0.76
C LYS A 49 -4.44 -8.70 0.44
N THR A 50 -5.58 -8.93 -0.20
CA THR A 50 -6.67 -7.97 -0.25
C THR A 50 -7.84 -8.47 0.59
N ILE A 51 -8.60 -7.56 1.16
CA ILE A 51 -9.86 -7.90 1.85
C ILE A 51 -10.94 -6.96 1.32
N CYS A 52 -12.09 -7.53 0.95
CA CYS A 52 -13.23 -6.77 0.44
C CYS A 52 -14.44 -6.91 1.36
N GLY A 53 -14.79 -5.82 2.02
CA GLY A 53 -15.92 -5.72 2.94
C GLY A 53 -15.95 -6.84 3.97
N ASN A 54 -17.11 -7.44 4.17
CA ASN A 54 -17.30 -8.67 4.95
C ASN A 54 -17.40 -9.87 3.99
N ASN A 55 -16.33 -10.13 3.25
CA ASN A 55 -16.28 -11.12 2.16
C ASN A 55 -17.38 -10.89 1.09
N ASN A 56 -17.74 -9.63 0.86
CA ASN A 56 -18.73 -9.21 -0.15
C ASN A 56 -18.50 -7.76 -0.59
N LEU A 57 -19.14 -7.38 -1.70
CA LEU A 57 -18.96 -6.07 -2.34
C LEU A 57 -19.68 -4.91 -1.64
N LYS A 58 -20.69 -5.17 -0.80
CA LYS A 58 -21.63 -4.13 -0.32
C LYS A 58 -21.47 -3.74 1.13
N THR A 59 -20.65 -4.45 1.88
CA THR A 59 -20.36 -4.13 3.29
C THR A 59 -19.17 -3.19 3.40
N ASN A 60 -19.31 -2.11 4.15
CA ASN A 60 -18.21 -1.24 4.51
C ASN A 60 -17.67 -1.60 5.88
N LEU A 61 -16.36 -1.74 6.00
CA LEU A 61 -15.64 -1.98 7.24
C LEU A 61 -14.44 -1.03 7.35
N THR A 62 -14.03 -0.72 8.57
CA THR A 62 -12.73 -0.08 8.78
C THR A 62 -11.61 -1.08 8.50
N ILE A 63 -10.39 -0.60 8.24
CA ILE A 63 -9.23 -1.48 7.99
C ILE A 63 -9.02 -2.50 9.12
N PRO A 64 -9.03 -2.11 10.43
CA PRO A 64 -8.98 -3.11 11.51
C PRO A 64 -10.14 -4.10 11.48
N GLN A 65 -11.39 -3.66 11.24
CA GLN A 65 -12.55 -4.54 11.16
C GLN A 65 -12.47 -5.54 10.00
N MET A 66 -11.82 -5.19 8.88
CA MET A 66 -11.58 -6.13 7.78
C MET A 66 -10.71 -7.30 8.25
N ILE A 67 -9.64 -7.03 8.98
CA ILE A 67 -8.77 -8.06 9.56
C ILE A 67 -9.53 -8.87 10.61
N GLU A 68 -10.25 -8.20 11.50
CA GLU A 68 -11.02 -8.87 12.56
C GLU A 68 -12.06 -9.86 12.02
N ASN A 69 -12.79 -9.46 10.97
CA ASN A 69 -13.91 -10.23 10.43
C ASN A 69 -13.49 -11.28 9.38
N ASN A 70 -12.49 -10.96 8.54
CA ASN A 70 -12.14 -11.76 7.37
C ASN A 70 -10.65 -12.09 7.27
N GLY A 71 -9.82 -11.57 8.17
CA GLY A 71 -8.41 -11.94 8.23
C GLY A 71 -8.25 -13.40 8.64
N ASP A 72 -7.28 -14.07 8.03
CA ASP A 72 -6.89 -15.41 8.48
C ASP A 72 -6.24 -15.32 9.85
N LYS A 73 -6.81 -15.99 10.84
CA LYS A 73 -6.36 -15.96 12.24
C LYS A 73 -5.00 -16.62 12.46
N ALA A 74 -4.54 -17.42 11.51
CA ALA A 74 -3.19 -18.00 11.50
C ALA A 74 -2.11 -17.00 11.08
N TYR A 75 -2.49 -15.81 10.59
CA TYR A 75 -1.59 -14.78 10.10
C TYR A 75 -1.63 -13.53 10.97
N GLU A 76 -0.50 -12.80 10.98
CA GLU A 76 -0.36 -11.46 11.52
C GLU A 76 -0.37 -10.44 10.36
N TYR A 77 -1.13 -9.37 10.53
CA TYR A 77 -1.29 -8.28 9.55
C TYR A 77 -0.46 -7.09 9.99
N PHE A 78 0.79 -7.03 9.57
CA PHE A 78 1.74 -6.01 10.05
C PHE A 78 1.71 -4.69 9.28
N ALA A 79 1.05 -4.65 8.11
CA ALA A 79 0.75 -3.40 7.40
C ALA A 79 -0.55 -3.54 6.60
N GLY A 80 -1.34 -2.47 6.55
CA GLY A 80 -2.56 -2.41 5.74
C GLY A 80 -3.00 -1.00 5.46
N VAL A 81 -3.55 -0.77 4.26
CA VAL A 81 -4.12 0.51 3.83
C VAL A 81 -5.48 0.30 3.18
N ASN A 82 -6.31 1.36 3.15
CA ASN A 82 -7.50 1.38 2.30
C ASN A 82 -7.10 1.37 0.81
N ALA A 83 -7.98 0.85 -0.05
CA ALA A 83 -7.66 0.72 -1.48
C ALA A 83 -8.60 1.54 -2.37
N ASP A 84 -9.38 0.89 -3.21
CA ASP A 84 -10.15 1.49 -4.29
C ASP A 84 -11.20 2.49 -3.81
N LEU A 85 -11.53 3.45 -4.67
CA LEU A 85 -12.75 4.24 -4.53
C LEU A 85 -13.96 3.31 -4.68
N PHE A 86 -15.09 3.70 -4.09
CA PHE A 86 -16.25 2.82 -4.04
C PHE A 86 -17.59 3.54 -4.25
N SER A 87 -18.58 2.76 -4.62
CA SER A 87 -19.99 3.18 -4.79
C SER A 87 -20.93 2.27 -4.00
N ALA A 88 -22.24 2.45 -4.18
CA ALA A 88 -23.24 1.52 -3.63
C ALA A 88 -23.07 0.07 -4.16
N ASN A 89 -22.48 -0.11 -5.33
CA ASN A 89 -22.25 -1.40 -5.96
C ASN A 89 -20.88 -2.04 -5.63
N GLY A 90 -20.17 -1.51 -4.66
CA GLY A 90 -18.83 -1.99 -4.25
C GLY A 90 -17.69 -1.14 -4.74
N PRO A 91 -16.44 -1.65 -4.70
CA PRO A 91 -15.28 -1.00 -5.30
C PRO A 91 -15.53 -0.69 -6.78
N ILE A 92 -14.91 0.35 -7.32
CA ILE A 92 -15.15 0.75 -8.72
C ILE A 92 -14.40 -0.16 -9.69
N GLY A 93 -13.15 -0.45 -9.40
CA GLY A 93 -12.27 -1.26 -10.25
C GLY A 93 -12.46 -2.76 -10.10
N THR A 94 -11.59 -3.49 -10.78
CA THR A 94 -11.52 -4.95 -10.66
C THR A 94 -11.01 -5.32 -9.27
N THR A 95 -11.68 -6.30 -8.66
CA THR A 95 -11.35 -6.78 -7.32
C THR A 95 -11.20 -8.30 -7.37
N VAL A 96 -10.03 -8.79 -6.99
CA VAL A 96 -9.71 -10.21 -6.80
C VAL A 96 -9.20 -10.38 -5.37
N VAL A 97 -9.70 -11.38 -4.67
CA VAL A 97 -9.33 -11.72 -3.29
C VAL A 97 -9.05 -13.21 -3.23
N ASP A 98 -7.86 -13.60 -2.79
CA ASP A 98 -7.46 -15.01 -2.69
C ASP A 98 -7.73 -15.82 -3.99
N SER A 99 -7.39 -15.23 -5.13
CA SER A 99 -7.65 -15.81 -6.46
C SER A 99 -9.12 -15.88 -6.88
N GLU A 100 -10.08 -15.40 -6.08
CA GLU A 100 -11.49 -15.33 -6.45
C GLU A 100 -11.85 -13.96 -7.02
N ILE A 101 -12.55 -13.93 -8.16
CA ILE A 101 -13.03 -12.69 -8.77
C ILE A 101 -14.28 -12.21 -8.05
N PHE A 102 -14.15 -11.12 -7.30
CA PHE A 102 -15.27 -10.47 -6.63
C PHE A 102 -16.02 -9.55 -7.60
N LYS A 103 -15.29 -8.84 -8.46
CA LYS A 103 -15.88 -7.88 -9.39
C LYS A 103 -14.90 -7.53 -10.51
N THR A 104 -15.43 -7.17 -11.68
CA THR A 104 -14.63 -6.52 -12.73
C THR A 104 -14.98 -5.04 -12.86
N ALA A 105 -14.02 -4.24 -13.32
CA ALA A 105 -14.31 -2.87 -13.75
C ALA A 105 -15.26 -2.89 -14.93
N ARG A 106 -16.17 -1.91 -15.00
CA ARG A 106 -17.10 -1.79 -16.13
C ARG A 106 -16.48 -1.09 -17.33
N SER A 107 -15.66 -0.08 -17.08
CA SER A 107 -14.90 0.65 -18.09
C SER A 107 -13.42 0.55 -17.77
N THR A 108 -12.61 0.35 -18.80
CA THR A 108 -11.14 0.28 -18.66
C THR A 108 -10.46 1.60 -19.01
N THR A 109 -11.20 2.59 -19.53
CA THR A 109 -10.58 3.78 -20.12
C THR A 109 -10.03 4.76 -19.09
N ASP A 110 -10.59 4.79 -17.86
CA ASP A 110 -10.22 5.79 -16.84
C ASP A 110 -9.91 5.17 -15.47
N TRP A 111 -9.96 3.83 -15.35
CA TRP A 111 -9.70 3.14 -14.10
C TRP A 111 -8.50 2.22 -14.21
N TYR A 112 -7.61 2.35 -13.26
CA TYR A 112 -6.40 1.55 -13.16
C TYR A 112 -6.58 0.48 -12.09
N SER A 113 -5.72 -0.50 -12.11
CA SER A 113 -5.66 -1.53 -11.07
C SER A 113 -4.21 -1.86 -10.75
N VAL A 114 -3.99 -2.36 -9.55
CA VAL A 114 -2.80 -3.11 -9.19
C VAL A 114 -3.21 -4.54 -8.92
N GLY A 115 -2.52 -5.49 -9.54
CA GLY A 115 -2.67 -6.92 -9.30
C GLY A 115 -1.37 -7.53 -8.81
N ALA A 116 -1.46 -8.49 -7.88
CA ALA A 116 -0.35 -9.35 -7.49
C ALA A 116 -0.57 -10.76 -8.03
N ASP A 117 0.47 -11.38 -8.57
CA ASP A 117 0.45 -12.76 -9.00
C ASP A 117 0.99 -13.73 -7.91
N THR A 118 0.96 -15.03 -8.17
CA THR A 118 1.48 -16.06 -7.25
C THR A 118 2.96 -15.90 -6.93
N GLY A 119 3.73 -15.20 -7.75
CA GLY A 119 5.13 -14.85 -7.53
C GLY A 119 5.30 -13.57 -6.71
N LYS A 120 4.21 -12.94 -6.28
CA LYS A 120 4.17 -11.62 -5.64
C LYS A 120 4.64 -10.47 -6.54
N ASN A 121 4.71 -10.67 -7.87
CA ASN A 121 4.98 -9.58 -8.79
C ASN A 121 3.79 -8.64 -8.84
N LEU A 122 4.06 -7.33 -8.76
CA LEU A 122 3.03 -6.31 -8.84
C LEU A 122 2.88 -5.80 -10.27
N HIS A 123 1.67 -5.80 -10.77
CA HIS A 123 1.32 -5.37 -12.12
C HIS A 123 0.41 -4.15 -12.05
N PHE A 124 0.85 -3.01 -12.58
CA PHE A 124 0.13 -1.74 -12.53
C PHE A 124 -0.38 -1.33 -13.91
N GLY A 125 -1.62 -0.89 -14.01
CA GLY A 125 -2.15 -0.31 -15.23
C GLY A 125 -3.63 -0.54 -15.46
N GLN A 126 -4.06 -0.35 -16.70
CA GLN A 126 -5.44 -0.60 -17.13
C GLN A 126 -5.57 -2.05 -17.61
N PHE A 127 -6.21 -2.86 -16.79
CA PHE A 127 -6.47 -4.25 -17.13
C PHE A 127 -7.72 -4.38 -18.00
N TYR A 128 -7.59 -5.14 -19.09
CA TYR A 128 -8.73 -5.62 -19.85
C TYR A 128 -9.01 -7.07 -19.46
N THR A 129 -10.20 -7.32 -18.91
CA THR A 129 -10.61 -8.65 -18.45
C THR A 129 -11.68 -9.21 -19.37
N THR A 130 -11.45 -10.39 -19.92
CA THR A 130 -12.41 -11.13 -20.72
C THR A 130 -12.75 -12.46 -20.08
N PHE A 131 -13.94 -12.98 -20.39
CA PHE A 131 -14.38 -14.28 -19.91
C PHE A 131 -14.89 -15.10 -21.07
N ARG A 132 -14.39 -16.32 -21.18
CA ARG A 132 -14.90 -17.33 -22.08
C ARG A 132 -15.75 -18.31 -21.28
N LEU A 133 -17.04 -18.39 -21.59
CA LEU A 133 -17.94 -19.44 -21.10
C LEU A 133 -18.05 -20.50 -22.17
N THR A 134 -17.92 -21.78 -21.79
CA THR A 134 -18.12 -22.94 -22.69
C THR A 134 -19.02 -23.96 -22.04
N SER A 135 -19.86 -24.58 -22.87
CA SER A 135 -20.73 -25.70 -22.50
C SER A 135 -21.04 -26.52 -23.76
N THR A 136 -21.30 -27.82 -23.61
CA THR A 136 -21.78 -28.66 -24.72
C THR A 136 -23.10 -28.19 -25.28
N THR A 137 -23.93 -27.57 -24.45
CA THR A 137 -25.27 -27.07 -24.83
C THR A 137 -25.21 -25.70 -25.51
N THR A 138 -24.37 -24.77 -25.03
CA THR A 138 -24.34 -23.39 -25.56
C THR A 138 -23.22 -23.14 -26.57
N GLY A 139 -22.23 -24.05 -26.65
CA GLY A 139 -20.97 -23.76 -27.31
C GLY A 139 -20.17 -22.71 -26.52
N GLN A 140 -19.38 -21.91 -27.23
CA GLN A 140 -18.57 -20.87 -26.66
C GLN A 140 -19.28 -19.52 -26.69
N MET A 141 -19.25 -18.79 -25.56
CA MET A 141 -19.82 -17.45 -25.40
C MET A 141 -18.80 -16.53 -24.68
N SER A 142 -18.85 -15.24 -24.97
CA SER A 142 -18.10 -14.22 -24.24
C SER A 142 -19.00 -13.57 -23.21
N VAL A 143 -18.54 -13.53 -21.95
CA VAL A 143 -19.20 -12.80 -20.86
C VAL A 143 -18.52 -11.45 -20.70
N LYS A 144 -19.28 -10.40 -20.47
CA LYS A 144 -18.79 -9.03 -20.47
C LYS A 144 -18.18 -8.62 -19.14
N SER A 145 -18.77 -9.04 -18.02
CA SER A 145 -18.37 -8.60 -16.70
C SER A 145 -18.87 -9.52 -15.60
N VAL A 146 -18.32 -9.30 -14.38
CA VAL A 146 -18.71 -9.99 -13.16
C VAL A 146 -19.17 -8.96 -12.13
N ASN A 147 -20.34 -9.21 -11.53
CA ASN A 147 -20.89 -8.42 -10.42
C ASN A 147 -21.02 -6.91 -10.70
N THR A 148 -21.34 -6.56 -11.94
CA THR A 148 -21.68 -5.20 -12.35
C THR A 148 -23.17 -5.09 -12.64
N PRO A 149 -23.80 -3.92 -12.56
CA PRO A 149 -25.18 -3.75 -13.04
C PRO A 149 -25.30 -4.19 -14.49
N ARG A 150 -26.30 -5.03 -14.82
CA ARG A 150 -26.61 -5.44 -16.20
C ARG A 150 -27.27 -4.29 -16.95
N GLU A 151 -26.63 -3.79 -17.99
CA GLU A 151 -27.18 -2.80 -18.92
C GLU A 151 -27.70 -3.45 -20.22
N SER A 152 -28.07 -2.61 -21.17
CA SER A 152 -28.54 -3.11 -22.48
C SER A 152 -27.44 -3.87 -23.22
N ASN A 153 -27.80 -5.00 -23.80
CA ASN A 153 -26.91 -5.89 -24.55
C ASN A 153 -25.75 -6.46 -23.71
N ASP A 154 -26.01 -6.66 -22.44
CA ASP A 154 -25.01 -7.24 -21.52
C ASP A 154 -25.22 -8.75 -21.31
N PHE A 155 -24.09 -9.42 -21.02
CA PHE A 155 -24.05 -10.73 -20.41
C PHE A 155 -23.13 -10.63 -19.18
N VAL A 156 -23.71 -10.77 -17.99
CA VAL A 156 -23.05 -10.60 -16.69
C VAL A 156 -23.14 -11.89 -15.87
N ILE A 157 -22.06 -12.24 -15.21
CA ILE A 157 -22.05 -13.25 -14.16
C ILE A 157 -22.27 -12.55 -12.81
N TYR A 158 -23.23 -12.99 -12.02
CA TYR A 158 -23.42 -12.59 -10.64
C TYR A 158 -23.00 -13.73 -9.74
N THR A 159 -22.13 -13.46 -8.77
CA THR A 159 -21.71 -14.38 -7.72
C THR A 159 -22.36 -13.99 -6.39
N ASP A 160 -22.31 -14.83 -5.38
CA ASP A 160 -22.80 -14.52 -4.02
C ASP A 160 -22.08 -13.33 -3.38
N LYS A 161 -20.89 -12.93 -3.90
CA LYS A 161 -20.21 -11.69 -3.48
C LYS A 161 -21.00 -10.42 -3.82
N TYR A 162 -21.89 -10.47 -4.81
CA TYR A 162 -22.75 -9.33 -5.18
C TYR A 162 -23.90 -9.13 -4.18
N GLY A 163 -24.40 -10.20 -3.59
CA GLY A 163 -25.50 -10.19 -2.65
C GLY A 163 -26.51 -11.31 -2.87
N ALA A 164 -27.67 -11.24 -2.24
CA ALA A 164 -28.67 -12.31 -2.28
C ALA A 164 -29.36 -12.51 -3.64
N SER A 165 -29.35 -11.48 -4.49
CA SER A 165 -29.99 -11.53 -5.82
C SER A 165 -29.31 -10.61 -6.82
N THR A 166 -29.58 -10.81 -8.11
CA THR A 166 -28.97 -10.04 -9.22
C THR A 166 -29.40 -8.58 -9.25
N GLY A 167 -30.57 -8.25 -8.69
CA GLY A 167 -31.13 -6.89 -8.72
C GLY A 167 -31.43 -6.36 -10.12
N THR A 168 -31.47 -7.23 -11.13
CA THR A 168 -31.69 -6.86 -12.52
C THR A 168 -33.17 -6.60 -12.81
N LYS A 169 -33.44 -5.88 -13.91
CA LYS A 169 -34.81 -5.70 -14.44
C LYS A 169 -35.27 -6.97 -15.17
N SER A 170 -36.59 -7.13 -15.31
CA SER A 170 -37.27 -8.28 -15.94
C SER A 170 -37.14 -8.38 -17.47
N SER A 171 -36.03 -7.89 -18.04
CA SER A 171 -35.82 -7.89 -19.50
C SER A 171 -34.61 -8.75 -19.88
N GLY A 172 -34.70 -10.06 -19.67
CA GLY A 172 -33.54 -10.91 -19.98
C GLY A 172 -33.81 -12.39 -19.69
N VAL A 173 -32.74 -13.17 -19.76
CA VAL A 173 -32.67 -14.56 -19.31
C VAL A 173 -31.71 -14.68 -18.15
N GLU A 174 -32.13 -15.35 -17.10
CA GLU A 174 -31.31 -15.65 -15.93
C GLU A 174 -31.33 -17.15 -15.64
N VAL A 175 -30.14 -17.68 -15.27
CA VAL A 175 -29.95 -19.11 -14.99
C VAL A 175 -29.03 -19.24 -13.78
N ALA A 176 -29.48 -20.00 -12.78
CA ALA A 176 -28.68 -20.27 -11.58
C ALA A 176 -27.80 -21.50 -11.77
N ALA A 177 -26.58 -21.44 -11.23
CA ALA A 177 -25.62 -22.54 -11.19
C ALA A 177 -24.84 -22.52 -9.87
N VAL A 178 -24.36 -23.69 -9.44
CA VAL A 178 -23.51 -23.83 -8.26
C VAL A 178 -22.13 -24.29 -8.68
N ALA A 179 -21.11 -23.89 -7.94
CA ALA A 179 -19.75 -24.29 -8.20
C ALA A 179 -19.61 -25.82 -8.03
N VAL A 180 -18.85 -26.44 -8.93
CA VAL A 180 -18.44 -27.84 -8.80
C VAL A 180 -17.27 -27.94 -7.80
N ASP A 181 -16.31 -27.01 -7.96
CA ASP A 181 -15.15 -26.88 -7.09
C ASP A 181 -14.80 -25.39 -6.93
N GLY A 182 -14.72 -24.90 -5.69
CA GLY A 182 -14.31 -23.51 -5.40
C GLY A 182 -15.29 -22.44 -5.92
N GLY A 183 -14.78 -21.21 -6.08
CA GLY A 183 -15.52 -20.05 -6.60
C GLY A 183 -15.15 -19.71 -8.07
N LEU A 184 -15.49 -18.49 -8.50
CA LEU A 184 -15.07 -17.97 -9.80
C LEU A 184 -13.60 -17.51 -9.73
N SER A 185 -12.69 -18.39 -10.13
CA SER A 185 -11.24 -18.17 -10.04
C SER A 185 -10.76 -17.10 -11.02
N ALA A 186 -9.75 -16.33 -10.59
CA ALA A 186 -9.03 -15.37 -11.43
C ALA A 186 -8.04 -16.02 -12.41
N HIS A 187 -7.76 -17.31 -12.26
CA HIS A 187 -6.89 -18.08 -13.16
C HIS A 187 -7.42 -19.49 -13.36
N GLY A 188 -7.07 -20.10 -14.49
CA GLY A 188 -7.58 -21.41 -14.87
C GLY A 188 -9.04 -21.38 -15.28
N THR A 189 -9.74 -22.51 -15.12
CA THR A 189 -11.15 -22.67 -15.54
C THR A 189 -11.99 -23.10 -14.34
N SER A 190 -13.00 -22.32 -14.02
CA SER A 190 -14.01 -22.64 -12.99
C SER A 190 -15.17 -23.38 -13.61
N LYS A 191 -15.73 -24.40 -12.92
CA LYS A 191 -16.86 -25.21 -13.38
C LYS A 191 -18.08 -25.00 -12.50
N PHE A 192 -19.22 -24.77 -13.15
CA PHE A 192 -20.49 -24.58 -12.47
C PHE A 192 -21.55 -25.53 -13.06
N ARG A 193 -22.36 -26.12 -12.19
CA ARG A 193 -23.48 -26.98 -12.55
C ARG A 193 -24.77 -26.20 -12.52
N ILE A 194 -25.52 -26.20 -13.62
CA ILE A 194 -26.85 -25.59 -13.72
C ILE A 194 -27.79 -26.26 -12.71
N THR A 195 -28.44 -25.47 -11.89
CA THR A 195 -29.37 -25.94 -10.83
C THR A 195 -30.80 -25.44 -11.02
N GLY A 196 -31.01 -24.48 -11.90
CA GLY A 196 -32.33 -23.91 -12.19
C GLY A 196 -32.66 -23.93 -13.65
N VAL A 197 -33.97 -23.99 -13.98
CA VAL A 197 -34.47 -23.80 -15.35
C VAL A 197 -34.22 -22.35 -15.75
N PRO A 198 -33.73 -22.08 -17.00
CA PRO A 198 -33.59 -20.73 -17.49
C PRO A 198 -34.92 -19.96 -17.44
N GLN A 199 -34.88 -18.79 -16.82
CA GLN A 199 -36.08 -17.94 -16.69
C GLN A 199 -36.02 -16.80 -17.71
N SER A 200 -36.98 -16.77 -18.63
CA SER A 200 -37.13 -15.72 -19.65
C SER A 200 -38.02 -14.60 -19.14
N ASN A 201 -37.76 -13.37 -19.62
CA ASN A 201 -38.39 -12.14 -19.13
C ASN A 201 -38.34 -12.01 -17.61
N ALA A 202 -37.28 -12.54 -17.04
CA ALA A 202 -37.02 -12.57 -15.61
C ALA A 202 -35.90 -11.59 -15.23
N GLY A 203 -35.91 -11.19 -14.00
CA GLY A 203 -34.86 -10.41 -13.36
C GLY A 203 -34.89 -10.64 -11.86
N ASN A 204 -33.88 -10.13 -11.18
CA ASN A 204 -33.76 -10.24 -9.74
C ASN A 204 -33.73 -11.69 -9.20
N MET A 205 -33.12 -12.61 -9.98
CA MET A 205 -32.97 -14.01 -9.58
C MET A 205 -32.11 -14.10 -8.30
N ALA A 206 -32.50 -14.97 -7.37
CA ALA A 206 -31.71 -15.29 -6.20
C ALA A 206 -30.38 -15.94 -6.60
N ILE A 207 -29.28 -15.50 -6.00
CA ILE A 207 -27.94 -16.04 -6.25
C ILE A 207 -27.70 -17.17 -5.24
N PRO A 208 -27.40 -18.39 -5.69
CA PRO A 208 -27.08 -19.50 -4.79
C PRO A 208 -25.81 -19.20 -3.97
N SER A 209 -25.78 -19.61 -2.71
CA SER A 209 -24.56 -19.58 -1.91
C SER A 209 -23.47 -20.46 -2.54
N GLY A 210 -22.26 -19.93 -2.70
CA GLY A 210 -21.17 -20.59 -3.44
C GLY A 210 -21.48 -20.82 -4.93
N GLY A 211 -22.44 -20.06 -5.48
CA GLY A 211 -22.88 -20.21 -6.86
C GLY A 211 -22.89 -18.90 -7.63
N ILE A 212 -23.46 -19.00 -8.83
CA ILE A 212 -23.57 -17.89 -9.77
C ILE A 212 -24.96 -17.82 -10.40
N VAL A 213 -25.29 -16.63 -10.94
CA VAL A 213 -26.36 -16.45 -11.90
C VAL A 213 -25.77 -15.92 -13.20
N LEU A 214 -26.02 -16.63 -14.31
CA LEU A 214 -25.76 -16.18 -15.67
C LEU A 214 -26.93 -15.30 -16.12
N SER A 215 -26.66 -14.03 -16.43
CA SER A 215 -27.70 -13.02 -16.65
C SER A 215 -27.43 -12.25 -17.94
N ALA A 216 -28.31 -12.40 -18.95
CA ALA A 216 -28.15 -11.78 -20.26
C ALA A 216 -29.42 -11.12 -20.76
N ASN A 217 -29.29 -10.05 -21.56
CA ASN A 217 -30.44 -9.33 -22.15
C ASN A 217 -30.31 -8.99 -23.66
N ALA A 218 -29.33 -9.57 -24.34
CA ALA A 218 -29.26 -9.54 -25.82
C ALA A 218 -29.67 -10.89 -26.41
N SER A 219 -30.41 -10.90 -27.52
CA SER A 219 -30.93 -12.11 -28.13
C SER A 219 -29.86 -13.18 -28.39
N TRP A 220 -28.72 -12.77 -28.93
CA TRP A 220 -27.58 -13.68 -29.20
C TRP A 220 -26.94 -14.32 -27.96
N TYR A 221 -27.18 -13.77 -26.77
CA TYR A 221 -26.81 -14.38 -25.48
C TYR A 221 -27.97 -15.16 -24.85
N MET A 222 -29.21 -14.63 -24.99
CA MET A 222 -30.41 -15.22 -24.38
C MET A 222 -30.76 -16.58 -24.99
N GLU A 223 -30.74 -16.69 -26.32
CA GLU A 223 -31.08 -17.94 -27.01
C GLU A 223 -30.20 -19.13 -26.61
N PRO A 224 -28.87 -19.03 -26.52
CA PRO A 224 -28.06 -20.13 -26.00
C PRO A 224 -28.36 -20.44 -24.54
N LEU A 225 -28.52 -19.43 -23.68
CA LEU A 225 -28.80 -19.65 -22.25
C LEU A 225 -30.12 -20.37 -22.01
N GLN A 226 -31.13 -20.10 -22.82
CA GLN A 226 -32.45 -20.76 -22.75
C GLN A 226 -32.40 -22.27 -23.02
N LYS A 227 -31.33 -22.76 -23.68
CA LYS A 227 -31.13 -24.19 -23.98
C LYS A 227 -30.51 -24.98 -22.85
N LEU A 228 -29.94 -24.29 -21.84
CA LEU A 228 -29.32 -24.95 -20.70
C LEU A 228 -30.36 -25.75 -19.91
N GLN A 229 -29.93 -26.91 -19.41
CA GLN A 229 -30.74 -27.81 -18.62
C GLN A 229 -30.12 -28.02 -17.23
N ILE A 230 -30.94 -28.38 -16.26
CA ILE A 230 -30.47 -28.77 -14.93
C ILE A 230 -29.49 -29.93 -15.06
N GLY A 231 -28.33 -29.79 -14.49
CA GLY A 231 -27.24 -30.77 -14.56
C GLY A 231 -26.15 -30.42 -15.58
N ASP A 232 -26.41 -29.53 -16.55
CA ASP A 232 -25.40 -29.08 -17.52
C ASP A 232 -24.21 -28.45 -16.77
N ILE A 233 -23.02 -28.62 -17.34
CA ILE A 233 -21.80 -27.95 -16.83
C ILE A 233 -21.48 -26.80 -17.76
N VAL A 234 -21.24 -25.64 -17.15
CA VAL A 234 -20.64 -24.49 -17.82
C VAL A 234 -19.23 -24.27 -17.24
N GLU A 235 -18.28 -24.03 -18.12
CA GLU A 235 -16.89 -23.76 -17.80
C GLU A 235 -16.60 -22.28 -18.08
N ILE A 236 -15.98 -21.58 -17.13
CA ILE A 236 -15.68 -20.15 -17.23
C ILE A 236 -14.18 -19.96 -17.06
N THR A 237 -13.54 -19.38 -18.08
CA THR A 237 -12.12 -19.08 -18.10
C THR A 237 -11.91 -17.56 -18.22
N PRO A 238 -11.36 -16.87 -17.21
CA PRO A 238 -10.97 -15.48 -17.30
C PRO A 238 -9.65 -15.31 -18.06
N THR A 239 -9.44 -14.14 -18.61
CA THR A 239 -8.15 -13.69 -19.14
C THR A 239 -7.95 -12.24 -18.75
N PHE A 240 -6.88 -11.97 -18.00
CA PHE A 240 -6.46 -10.62 -17.66
C PHE A 240 -5.39 -10.18 -18.65
N THR A 241 -5.56 -9.03 -19.28
CA THR A 241 -4.62 -8.49 -20.25
C THR A 241 -4.20 -7.09 -19.82
N LEU A 242 -2.89 -6.85 -19.74
CA LEU A 242 -2.28 -5.56 -19.44
C LEU A 242 -1.35 -5.19 -20.60
N ASN A 243 -1.55 -4.03 -21.21
CA ASN A 243 -0.75 -3.56 -22.36
C ASN A 243 -0.62 -4.60 -23.48
N GLY A 244 -1.70 -5.33 -23.77
CA GLY A 244 -1.77 -6.36 -24.80
C GLY A 244 -1.09 -7.70 -24.45
N LYS A 245 -0.57 -7.84 -23.24
CA LYS A 245 0.01 -9.09 -22.73
C LYS A 245 -0.90 -9.73 -21.70
N VAL A 246 -1.02 -11.04 -21.72
CA VAL A 246 -1.74 -11.79 -20.70
C VAL A 246 -0.93 -11.76 -19.41
N VAL A 247 -1.63 -11.48 -18.31
CA VAL A 247 -1.08 -11.58 -16.95
C VAL A 247 -1.79 -12.76 -16.28
N ASP A 248 -1.05 -13.82 -16.11
CA ASP A 248 -1.57 -15.05 -15.50
C ASP A 248 -1.39 -15.06 -13.98
N GLN A 249 -2.07 -15.99 -13.32
CA GLN A 249 -1.87 -16.30 -11.90
C GLN A 249 -2.14 -15.14 -10.94
N ILE A 250 -3.03 -14.21 -11.29
CA ILE A 250 -3.45 -13.14 -10.38
C ILE A 250 -4.13 -13.74 -9.15
N THR A 251 -3.63 -13.36 -7.97
CA THR A 251 -4.17 -13.79 -6.67
C THR A 251 -4.90 -12.66 -5.96
N GLU A 252 -4.38 -11.44 -6.07
CA GLU A 252 -4.91 -10.26 -5.41
C GLU A 252 -5.02 -9.11 -6.42
N MET A 253 -6.11 -8.35 -6.39
CA MET A 253 -6.26 -7.17 -7.24
C MET A 253 -7.22 -6.17 -6.64
N SER A 254 -6.91 -4.89 -6.77
CA SER A 254 -7.87 -3.81 -6.54
C SER A 254 -7.71 -2.69 -7.55
N GLY A 255 -8.78 -1.95 -7.74
CA GLY A 255 -8.75 -0.72 -8.52
C GLY A 255 -8.10 0.43 -7.77
N GLY A 256 -7.89 1.51 -8.50
CA GLY A 256 -7.43 2.81 -8.03
C GLY A 256 -7.45 3.83 -9.17
N CYS A 257 -7.34 5.08 -8.85
CA CYS A 257 -7.32 6.15 -9.86
C CYS A 257 -6.66 7.42 -9.31
N PRO A 258 -5.74 7.97 -10.08
CA PRO A 258 -5.10 7.45 -11.29
C PRO A 258 -3.78 6.73 -11.00
N MET A 259 -3.13 6.18 -12.01
CA MET A 259 -1.67 6.01 -11.98
C MET A 259 -1.03 7.38 -11.82
N ILE A 260 -0.13 7.53 -10.86
CA ILE A 260 0.56 8.79 -10.57
C ILE A 260 2.03 8.76 -10.94
N LEU A 261 2.59 7.55 -11.03
CA LEU A 261 3.98 7.31 -11.37
C LEU A 261 4.07 6.08 -12.28
N GLN A 262 4.83 6.18 -13.36
CA GLN A 262 5.12 5.07 -14.27
C GLN A 262 6.54 5.18 -14.81
N ASP A 263 7.30 4.09 -14.77
CA ASP A 263 8.71 4.04 -15.19
C ASP A 263 9.54 5.20 -14.61
N GLY A 264 9.36 5.50 -13.32
CA GLY A 264 10.03 6.60 -12.61
C GLY A 264 9.58 8.00 -13.01
N LYS A 265 8.55 8.14 -13.86
CA LYS A 265 8.06 9.42 -14.36
C LYS A 265 6.71 9.78 -13.73
N ILE A 266 6.62 11.00 -13.21
CA ILE A 266 5.36 11.55 -12.71
C ILE A 266 4.41 11.76 -13.89
N LEU A 267 3.20 11.21 -13.78
CA LEU A 267 2.15 11.38 -14.77
C LEU A 267 1.37 12.68 -14.53
N ASP A 268 0.96 13.35 -15.61
CA ASP A 268 0.09 14.54 -15.52
C ASP A 268 -1.35 14.08 -15.30
N THR A 269 -1.78 14.07 -14.06
CA THR A 269 -3.10 13.56 -13.63
C THR A 269 -4.08 14.67 -13.29
N ASP A 270 -3.66 15.93 -13.27
CA ASP A 270 -4.46 17.06 -12.80
C ASP A 270 -5.73 17.30 -13.65
N LYS A 271 -5.75 16.77 -14.87
CA LYS A 271 -6.88 16.89 -15.81
C LYS A 271 -7.87 15.72 -15.75
N LEU A 272 -7.53 14.64 -15.06
CA LEU A 272 -8.37 13.43 -15.05
C LEU A 272 -9.58 13.58 -14.13
N LEU A 273 -9.39 14.16 -12.96
CA LEU A 273 -10.43 14.40 -11.96
C LEU A 273 -10.09 15.69 -11.20
N ASP A 274 -10.98 16.65 -11.14
CA ASP A 274 -10.76 17.98 -10.52
C ASP A 274 -10.18 17.90 -9.11
N HIS A 275 -10.62 16.92 -8.29
CA HIS A 275 -10.17 16.80 -6.91
C HIS A 275 -8.71 16.32 -6.76
N LEU A 276 -8.05 15.88 -7.82
CA LEU A 276 -6.65 15.44 -7.78
C LEU A 276 -5.68 16.62 -7.66
N SER A 277 -6.08 17.79 -8.14
CA SER A 277 -5.33 19.05 -8.00
C SER A 277 -5.44 19.68 -6.62
N TYR A 278 -6.42 19.26 -5.79
CA TYR A 278 -6.58 19.79 -4.44
C TYR A 278 -5.71 19.01 -3.43
N ARG A 279 -5.27 19.73 -2.41
CA ARG A 279 -4.60 19.12 -1.27
C ARG A 279 -5.60 18.35 -0.42
N ARG A 280 -5.33 17.10 -0.21
CA ARG A 280 -6.15 16.15 0.56
C ARG A 280 -5.26 15.08 1.21
N PRO A 281 -5.74 14.40 2.25
CA PRO A 281 -5.16 13.12 2.62
C PRO A 281 -5.15 12.19 1.42
N ARG A 282 -4.07 11.42 1.25
CA ARG A 282 -3.92 10.51 0.12
C ARG A 282 -3.42 9.15 0.58
N THR A 283 -3.80 8.14 -0.18
CA THR A 283 -3.30 6.77 -0.04
C THR A 283 -2.75 6.32 -1.39
N ALA A 284 -1.61 5.63 -1.38
CA ALA A 284 -1.01 5.08 -2.60
C ALA A 284 -0.32 3.74 -2.34
N ILE A 285 -0.21 2.95 -3.40
CA ILE A 285 0.61 1.74 -3.47
C ILE A 285 1.63 1.91 -4.59
N GLY A 286 2.83 1.39 -4.41
CA GLY A 286 3.87 1.42 -5.44
C GLY A 286 4.86 0.28 -5.32
N THR A 287 5.73 0.19 -6.33
CA THR A 287 6.84 -0.76 -6.37
C THR A 287 8.11 -0.06 -6.82
N ASP A 288 9.27 -0.59 -6.43
CA ASP A 288 10.56 -0.13 -6.91
C ASP A 288 10.84 -0.59 -8.35
N GLN A 289 11.95 -0.15 -8.93
CA GLN A 289 12.32 -0.48 -10.31
C GLN A 289 12.56 -1.99 -10.51
N SER A 290 12.99 -2.69 -9.48
CA SER A 290 13.24 -4.14 -9.57
C SER A 290 11.97 -4.98 -9.41
N GLY A 291 10.88 -4.39 -8.92
CA GLY A 291 9.65 -5.09 -8.54
C GLY A 291 9.79 -5.90 -7.25
N SER A 292 10.92 -5.78 -6.54
CA SER A 292 11.19 -6.56 -5.32
C SER A 292 10.63 -5.94 -4.06
N LYS A 293 10.28 -4.64 -4.10
CA LYS A 293 9.75 -3.92 -2.94
C LYS A 293 8.33 -3.44 -3.21
N MET A 294 7.47 -3.57 -2.20
CA MET A 294 6.15 -2.94 -2.19
C MET A 294 6.13 -1.80 -1.18
N ILE A 295 5.63 -0.65 -1.60
CA ILE A 295 5.48 0.54 -0.78
C ILE A 295 3.99 0.86 -0.62
N LEU A 296 3.51 0.93 0.61
CA LEU A 296 2.20 1.45 0.97
C LEU A 296 2.39 2.81 1.64
N MET A 297 1.73 3.85 1.14
CA MET A 297 1.90 5.21 1.65
C MET A 297 0.56 5.86 1.98
N VAL A 298 0.52 6.58 3.10
CA VAL A 298 -0.55 7.52 3.46
C VAL A 298 0.08 8.87 3.78
N VAL A 299 -0.54 9.93 3.30
CA VAL A 299 -0.23 11.31 3.68
C VAL A 299 -1.47 11.88 4.38
N ASP A 300 -1.29 12.36 5.60
CA ASP A 300 -2.36 13.04 6.34
C ASP A 300 -2.71 14.41 5.74
N GLY A 301 -3.83 14.97 6.12
CA GLY A 301 -4.26 16.29 5.68
C GLY A 301 -5.63 16.69 6.25
N ASP A 302 -6.16 17.80 5.71
CA ASP A 302 -7.43 18.38 6.11
C ASP A 302 -7.48 18.96 7.54
N LYS A 303 -8.64 19.49 7.89
CA LYS A 303 -8.85 20.29 9.12
C LYS A 303 -8.47 19.62 10.43
N PHE A 304 -8.61 18.29 10.54
CA PHE A 304 -8.22 17.56 11.74
C PHE A 304 -6.71 17.43 11.91
N ASN A 305 -5.97 17.71 10.83
CA ASN A 305 -4.51 17.73 10.80
C ASN A 305 -3.94 19.13 10.66
N ALA A 306 -4.76 20.18 10.90
CA ALA A 306 -4.34 21.58 10.81
C ALA A 306 -3.08 21.83 11.67
N GLY A 307 -2.06 22.43 11.06
CA GLY A 307 -0.76 22.68 11.68
C GLY A 307 0.17 21.46 11.77
N ILE A 308 -0.29 20.27 11.34
CA ILE A 308 0.49 19.03 11.28
C ILE A 308 0.74 18.64 9.82
N SER A 309 -0.33 18.54 9.02
CA SER A 309 -0.26 18.13 7.62
C SER A 309 -1.36 18.81 6.81
N ASP A 310 -0.97 19.46 5.73
CA ASP A 310 -1.89 20.21 4.84
C ASP A 310 -2.48 19.32 3.74
N GLY A 311 -2.05 18.07 3.67
CA GLY A 311 -2.38 17.16 2.58
C GLY A 311 -1.60 17.47 1.30
N VAL A 312 -1.80 16.65 0.27
CA VAL A 312 -1.05 16.73 -0.98
C VAL A 312 -1.94 16.60 -2.21
N THR A 313 -1.50 17.21 -3.31
CA THR A 313 -2.02 16.93 -4.66
C THR A 313 -1.53 15.56 -5.13
N SER A 314 -2.13 14.99 -6.20
CA SER A 314 -1.67 13.74 -6.77
C SER A 314 -0.24 13.83 -7.30
N LYS A 315 0.18 14.98 -7.83
CA LYS A 315 1.54 15.23 -8.30
C LYS A 315 2.56 15.27 -7.16
N GLU A 316 2.21 15.89 -6.03
CA GLU A 316 3.05 15.89 -4.83
C GLU A 316 3.16 14.49 -4.23
N LEU A 317 2.05 13.72 -4.20
CA LEU A 317 2.06 12.32 -3.79
C LEU A 317 3.02 11.48 -4.65
N ALA A 318 2.98 11.64 -5.99
CA ALA A 318 3.89 10.97 -6.90
C ALA A 318 5.36 11.30 -6.57
N GLY A 319 5.67 12.55 -6.24
CA GLY A 319 7.00 12.94 -5.79
C GLY A 319 7.40 12.28 -4.46
N MET A 320 6.45 12.08 -3.54
CA MET A 320 6.71 11.37 -2.28
C MET A 320 6.89 9.86 -2.50
N MET A 321 6.16 9.27 -3.46
CA MET A 321 6.38 7.86 -3.85
C MET A 321 7.78 7.66 -4.46
N ILE A 322 8.26 8.59 -5.30
CA ILE A 322 9.66 8.57 -5.78
C ILE A 322 10.63 8.66 -4.61
N MET A 323 10.38 9.56 -3.65
CA MET A 323 11.21 9.72 -2.46
C MET A 323 11.28 8.40 -1.65
N ALA A 324 10.18 7.68 -1.56
CA ALA A 324 10.12 6.37 -0.91
C ALA A 324 10.71 5.23 -1.76
N GLY A 325 11.16 5.49 -2.99
CA GLY A 325 11.83 4.53 -3.86
C GLY A 325 10.97 3.90 -4.94
N CYS A 326 9.77 4.40 -5.17
CA CYS A 326 8.90 3.83 -6.18
C CYS A 326 9.33 4.19 -7.61
N ASN A 327 9.15 3.23 -8.51
CA ASN A 327 9.22 3.37 -9.96
C ASN A 327 7.82 3.47 -10.57
N ASP A 328 6.87 2.71 -10.03
CA ASP A 328 5.47 2.72 -10.41
C ASP A 328 4.59 2.94 -9.19
N ALA A 329 3.52 3.74 -9.32
CA ALA A 329 2.60 3.98 -8.22
C ALA A 329 1.18 4.31 -8.68
N LEU A 330 0.21 3.77 -7.94
CA LEU A 330 -1.23 3.96 -8.13
C LEU A 330 -1.81 4.69 -6.91
N ASN A 331 -2.59 5.74 -7.17
CA ASN A 331 -3.36 6.41 -6.13
C ASN A 331 -4.61 5.61 -5.79
N PHE A 332 -4.85 5.40 -4.50
CA PHE A 332 -6.06 4.81 -3.95
C PHE A 332 -7.06 5.88 -3.48
N ASP A 333 -8.17 5.47 -2.88
CA ASP A 333 -9.14 6.39 -2.28
C ASP A 333 -8.47 7.23 -1.17
N GLY A 334 -8.74 8.52 -1.21
CA GLY A 334 -8.14 9.51 -0.33
C GLY A 334 -9.12 10.14 0.66
N GLY A 335 -8.76 11.31 1.17
CA GLY A 335 -9.59 12.04 2.12
C GLY A 335 -9.81 11.27 3.41
N GLY A 336 -11.04 11.21 3.89
CA GLY A 336 -11.41 10.48 5.11
C GLY A 336 -11.20 8.97 5.04
N SER A 337 -11.01 8.39 3.85
CA SER A 337 -10.71 6.97 3.68
C SER A 337 -9.26 6.63 3.98
N SER A 338 -8.35 7.61 3.89
CA SER A 338 -6.91 7.40 4.07
C SER A 338 -6.59 6.83 5.45
N THR A 339 -6.17 5.59 5.46
CA THR A 339 -5.84 4.82 6.67
C THR A 339 -4.63 3.95 6.40
N ILE A 340 -3.63 4.01 7.30
CA ILE A 340 -2.55 3.03 7.40
C ILE A 340 -2.56 2.41 8.78
N TYR A 341 -2.47 1.10 8.84
CA TYR A 341 -2.69 0.30 10.04
C TYR A 341 -1.66 -0.84 10.16
N SER A 342 -1.29 -1.15 11.38
CA SER A 342 -0.52 -2.35 11.75
C SER A 342 -1.22 -3.03 12.93
N GLU A 343 -1.34 -4.37 12.92
CA GLU A 343 -2.00 -5.11 14.02
C GLU A 343 -1.26 -4.87 15.35
N ALA A 344 0.06 -4.82 15.33
CA ALA A 344 0.88 -4.61 16.53
C ALA A 344 0.86 -3.15 17.05
N LEU A 345 0.73 -2.15 16.15
CA LEU A 345 0.87 -0.73 16.49
C LEU A 345 -0.45 0.06 16.39
N GLY A 346 -1.52 -0.57 15.89
CA GLY A 346 -2.80 0.09 15.68
C GLY A 346 -2.83 1.00 14.44
N THR A 347 -3.73 1.98 14.44
CA THR A 347 -3.80 2.99 13.37
C THR A 347 -2.63 3.96 13.49
N LEU A 348 -1.86 4.08 12.41
CA LEU A 348 -0.60 4.83 12.41
C LEU A 348 -0.81 6.30 12.07
N ASN A 349 -1.73 6.59 11.15
CA ASN A 349 -2.04 7.96 10.73
C ASN A 349 -3.22 8.56 11.53
N ARG A 350 -3.49 9.84 11.31
CA ARG A 350 -4.60 10.56 11.92
C ARG A 350 -5.71 10.79 10.89
N PRO A 351 -6.78 9.98 10.90
CA PRO A 351 -7.87 10.08 9.92
C PRO A 351 -8.53 11.46 9.91
N SER A 352 -8.72 12.04 8.72
CA SER A 352 -9.23 13.41 8.55
C SER A 352 -10.70 13.58 8.94
N ASP A 353 -11.47 12.50 9.06
CA ASP A 353 -12.84 12.52 9.56
C ASP A 353 -12.90 12.53 11.12
N GLY A 354 -11.75 12.46 11.79
CA GLY A 354 -11.65 12.30 13.24
C GLY A 354 -11.87 10.86 13.73
N ASN A 355 -12.40 9.98 12.88
CA ASN A 355 -12.62 8.56 13.11
C ASN A 355 -12.25 7.78 11.85
N LEU A 356 -11.98 6.48 12.01
CA LEU A 356 -11.75 5.59 10.87
C LEU A 356 -13.01 5.49 10.01
N ARG A 357 -12.88 5.82 8.73
CA ARG A 357 -13.95 5.63 7.74
C ARG A 357 -14.10 4.16 7.41
N LYS A 358 -15.33 3.70 7.28
CA LYS A 358 -15.64 2.38 6.73
C LYS A 358 -15.54 2.44 5.21
N VAL A 359 -14.68 1.59 4.64
CA VAL A 359 -14.37 1.49 3.22
C VAL A 359 -14.72 0.11 2.66
N ARG A 360 -14.59 -0.09 1.35
CA ARG A 360 -14.99 -1.35 0.70
C ARG A 360 -13.90 -2.39 0.65
N ASN A 361 -12.65 -1.99 0.48
CA ASN A 361 -11.52 -2.90 0.41
C ASN A 361 -10.23 -2.27 0.93
N GLY A 362 -9.26 -3.12 1.18
CA GLY A 362 -7.92 -2.75 1.61
C GLY A 362 -6.86 -3.71 1.09
N TRP A 363 -5.60 -3.24 1.07
CA TRP A 363 -4.40 -4.01 0.80
C TRP A 363 -3.62 -4.23 2.07
N PHE A 364 -3.11 -5.44 2.25
CA PHE A 364 -2.45 -5.88 3.47
C PHE A 364 -1.18 -6.66 3.16
N LEU A 365 -0.24 -6.55 4.08
CA LEU A 365 0.95 -7.36 4.18
C LEU A 365 0.83 -8.22 5.42
N THR A 366 1.06 -9.51 5.25
CA THR A 366 0.85 -10.49 6.30
C THR A 366 1.90 -11.59 6.24
N ALA A 367 2.09 -12.29 7.35
CA ALA A 367 2.90 -13.50 7.45
C ALA A 367 2.28 -14.45 8.47
N PRO A 368 2.57 -15.77 8.42
CA PRO A 368 2.11 -16.72 9.43
C PRO A 368 2.48 -16.24 10.84
N LYS A 369 1.58 -16.34 11.80
CA LYS A 369 1.87 -15.96 13.19
C LYS A 369 3.05 -16.74 13.73
N THR A 370 3.98 -16.05 14.38
CA THR A 370 5.10 -16.68 15.04
C THR A 370 4.74 -17.14 16.44
N THR A 371 5.34 -18.25 16.88
CA THR A 371 5.35 -18.69 18.28
C THR A 371 6.69 -18.38 18.96
N ASP A 372 7.68 -17.90 18.19
CA ASP A 372 8.99 -17.49 18.72
C ASP A 372 8.90 -16.10 19.32
N GLY A 373 8.86 -16.03 20.64
CA GLY A 373 8.89 -14.78 21.42
C GLY A 373 10.30 -14.35 21.85
N ASN A 374 11.36 -15.03 21.39
CA ASN A 374 12.73 -14.65 21.75
C ASN A 374 13.13 -13.35 21.05
N ILE A 375 13.75 -12.45 21.82
CA ILE A 375 14.25 -11.19 21.27
C ILE A 375 15.65 -11.42 20.70
N ALA A 376 15.78 -11.26 19.38
CA ALA A 376 17.03 -11.36 18.64
C ALA A 376 17.62 -10.00 18.26
N SER A 377 16.80 -8.93 18.27
CA SER A 377 17.24 -7.55 18.03
C SER A 377 16.29 -6.56 18.70
N ILE A 378 16.78 -5.34 18.90
CA ILE A 378 15.99 -4.25 19.51
C ILE A 378 16.08 -2.97 18.68
N ALA A 379 15.04 -2.12 18.78
CA ALA A 379 15.07 -0.76 18.23
C ALA A 379 14.29 0.20 19.13
N PHE A 380 14.67 1.48 19.14
CA PHE A 380 13.81 2.50 19.72
C PHE A 380 12.55 2.66 18.88
N ALA A 381 11.41 2.89 19.56
CA ALA A 381 10.14 3.18 18.88
C ALA A 381 10.17 4.52 18.12
N ASP A 382 10.89 5.50 18.64
CA ASP A 382 11.16 6.79 18.00
C ASP A 382 12.54 6.75 17.33
N TYR A 383 12.65 7.30 16.12
CA TYR A 383 13.93 7.42 15.40
C TYR A 383 14.77 8.57 15.98
N SER A 384 14.11 9.68 16.28
CA SER A 384 14.71 10.85 16.90
C SER A 384 13.72 11.54 17.84
N LYS A 385 14.24 12.39 18.75
CA LYS A 385 13.41 13.17 19.68
C LYS A 385 13.90 14.60 19.77
N LYS A 386 12.96 15.57 19.76
CA LYS A 386 13.23 16.98 20.04
C LYS A 386 12.61 17.34 21.38
N LEU A 387 13.38 17.92 22.26
CA LEU A 387 13.00 18.25 23.63
C LEU A 387 13.50 19.65 24.01
N ASN A 388 12.87 20.24 25.03
CA ASN A 388 13.39 21.45 25.67
C ASN A 388 14.29 21.09 26.87
N VAL A 389 15.07 22.04 27.31
CA VAL A 389 15.81 21.88 28.57
C VAL A 389 14.86 21.63 29.73
N ASN A 390 15.16 20.66 30.56
CA ASN A 390 14.37 20.09 31.66
C ASN A 390 13.21 19.17 31.26
N ASP A 391 13.00 18.94 29.97
CA ASP A 391 12.09 17.87 29.55
C ASP A 391 12.68 16.50 29.92
N SER A 392 11.79 15.56 30.16
CA SER A 392 12.12 14.15 30.39
C SER A 392 11.18 13.24 29.65
N PHE A 393 11.64 12.06 29.28
CA PHE A 393 10.82 11.02 28.68
C PHE A 393 11.33 9.62 29.02
N ARG A 394 10.44 8.65 28.96
CA ARG A 394 10.78 7.23 28.99
C ARG A 394 10.80 6.72 27.55
N PRO A 395 11.94 6.35 26.98
CA PRO A 395 12.00 5.78 25.66
C PRO A 395 11.32 4.40 25.63
N VAL A 396 10.57 4.14 24.58
CA VAL A 396 10.00 2.82 24.30
C VAL A 396 10.99 2.05 23.42
N VAL A 397 11.28 0.82 23.77
CA VAL A 397 12.18 -0.06 23.02
C VAL A 397 11.41 -1.29 22.55
N TYR A 398 11.42 -1.52 21.25
CA TYR A 398 10.83 -2.67 20.60
C TYR A 398 11.78 -3.86 20.60
N GLY A 399 11.22 -5.07 20.75
CA GLY A 399 11.94 -6.32 20.61
C GLY A 399 11.46 -7.13 19.43
N TYR A 400 12.38 -7.60 18.61
CA TYR A 400 12.11 -8.39 17.42
C TYR A 400 12.74 -9.77 17.53
N ASN A 401 12.07 -10.79 17.00
CA ASN A 401 12.69 -12.10 16.85
C ASN A 401 13.60 -12.17 15.60
N SER A 402 14.19 -13.34 15.35
CA SER A 402 15.12 -13.56 14.23
C SER A 402 14.46 -13.40 12.85
N ASP A 403 13.15 -13.63 12.74
CA ASP A 403 12.39 -13.47 11.50
C ASP A 403 11.88 -12.04 11.29
N GLY A 404 12.09 -11.16 12.28
CA GLY A 404 11.72 -9.75 12.23
C GLY A 404 10.29 -9.43 12.65
N TYR A 405 9.62 -10.33 13.37
CA TYR A 405 8.33 -10.02 14.00
C TYR A 405 8.56 -9.11 15.21
N LEU A 406 7.68 -8.12 15.37
CA LEU A 406 7.63 -7.31 16.58
C LEU A 406 6.98 -8.13 17.71
N VAL A 407 7.80 -8.85 18.46
CA VAL A 407 7.34 -9.76 19.53
C VAL A 407 7.11 -9.06 20.86
N ASN A 408 7.66 -7.87 21.04
CA ASN A 408 7.43 -7.03 22.23
C ASN A 408 7.51 -5.55 21.86
N ALA A 409 6.41 -4.84 22.00
CA ALA A 409 6.31 -3.42 21.66
C ALA A 409 6.79 -2.46 22.78
N ASP A 410 7.21 -2.96 23.93
CA ASP A 410 7.82 -2.18 25.03
C ASP A 410 8.57 -3.13 25.96
N ILE A 411 9.79 -3.50 25.58
CA ILE A 411 10.60 -4.42 26.39
C ILE A 411 10.96 -3.77 27.73
N ALA A 412 11.01 -4.58 28.79
CA ALA A 412 11.51 -4.18 30.10
C ALA A 412 12.94 -4.69 30.30
N GLY A 413 13.69 -4.07 31.23
CA GLY A 413 15.00 -4.54 31.65
C GLY A 413 16.18 -4.16 30.73
N TYR A 414 15.97 -3.28 29.76
CA TYR A 414 17.08 -2.65 29.03
C TYR A 414 17.83 -1.63 29.92
N ARG A 415 19.07 -1.34 29.55
CA ARG A 415 19.88 -0.30 30.21
C ARG A 415 20.07 0.86 29.24
N LEU A 416 19.96 2.08 29.75
CA LEU A 416 20.22 3.31 29.00
C LEU A 416 21.58 3.86 29.26
N SER A 417 22.21 4.41 28.25
CA SER A 417 23.38 5.30 28.33
C SER A 417 23.22 6.45 27.35
N CYS A 418 23.89 7.56 27.59
CA CYS A 418 23.77 8.76 26.77
C CYS A 418 25.13 9.40 26.53
N THR A 419 25.37 9.89 25.31
CA THR A 419 26.59 10.60 24.95
C THR A 419 26.24 11.94 24.33
N PRO A 420 26.78 13.08 24.81
CA PRO A 420 27.58 13.22 26.04
C PRO A 420 26.76 12.94 27.32
N GLU A 421 27.43 12.50 28.37
CA GLU A 421 26.78 12.25 29.68
C GLU A 421 26.48 13.56 30.44
N ASN A 422 27.24 14.61 30.15
CA ASN A 422 27.08 15.90 30.83
C ASN A 422 25.73 16.53 30.46
N GLY A 423 24.95 16.90 31.46
CA GLY A 423 23.63 17.49 31.30
C GLY A 423 22.52 16.46 31.08
N VAL A 424 22.76 15.19 31.35
CA VAL A 424 21.78 14.10 31.27
C VAL A 424 21.66 13.39 32.62
N GLU A 425 20.44 13.13 33.04
CA GLU A 425 20.13 12.31 34.21
C GLU A 425 19.26 11.11 33.74
N ILE A 426 19.67 9.91 34.10
CA ILE A 426 18.93 8.67 33.80
C ILE A 426 18.53 8.03 35.12
N SER A 427 17.23 7.88 35.36
CA SER A 427 16.65 7.20 36.52
C SER A 427 15.42 6.40 36.11
N ASP A 428 15.35 5.14 36.50
CA ASP A 428 14.24 4.23 36.23
C ASP A 428 13.79 4.22 34.74
N ASN A 429 14.78 4.18 33.83
CA ASN A 429 14.58 4.27 32.37
C ASN A 429 13.92 5.58 31.90
N THR A 430 13.86 6.61 32.75
CA THR A 430 13.48 7.97 32.36
C THR A 430 14.75 8.79 32.14
N VAL A 431 14.81 9.50 31.04
CA VAL A 431 15.94 10.36 30.68
C VAL A 431 15.51 11.81 30.76
N SER A 432 16.24 12.63 31.52
CA SER A 432 16.06 14.09 31.69
C SER A 432 17.26 14.84 31.15
N PHE A 433 17.01 15.91 30.40
CA PHE A 433 18.08 16.73 29.81
C PHE A 433 18.14 18.11 30.47
N LYS A 434 19.29 18.46 31.01
CA LYS A 434 19.52 19.69 31.77
C LYS A 434 20.28 20.76 30.99
N ALA A 435 20.78 20.43 29.80
CA ALA A 435 21.52 21.36 28.95
C ALA A 435 21.07 21.21 27.50
N THR A 436 21.21 22.30 26.73
CA THR A 436 21.01 22.28 25.27
C THR A 436 22.10 21.44 24.61
N GLY A 437 21.78 20.78 23.53
CA GLY A 437 22.74 19.99 22.75
C GLY A 437 22.09 18.89 21.95
N SER A 438 22.95 18.14 21.32
CA SER A 438 22.57 16.92 20.60
C SER A 438 23.18 15.74 21.35
N TYR A 439 22.35 14.74 21.59
CA TYR A 439 22.66 13.59 22.42
C TYR A 439 22.37 12.30 21.66
N ARG A 440 23.27 11.32 21.82
CA ARG A 440 23.03 9.93 21.38
C ARG A 440 22.59 9.12 22.59
N LEU A 441 21.33 8.70 22.58
CA LEU A 441 20.78 7.80 23.59
C LEU A 441 20.92 6.37 23.07
N GLU A 442 21.56 5.50 23.85
CA GLU A 442 21.72 4.07 23.56
C GLU A 442 20.89 3.24 24.55
N ALA A 443 20.21 2.21 24.06
CA ALA A 443 19.61 1.15 24.86
C ALA A 443 20.34 -0.16 24.60
N ALA A 444 20.61 -0.91 25.69
CA ALA A 444 21.22 -2.24 25.63
C ALA A 444 20.35 -3.28 26.35
N PHE A 445 20.07 -4.39 25.68
CA PHE A 445 19.31 -5.53 26.20
C PHE A 445 20.04 -6.84 25.87
N GLY A 446 20.61 -7.50 26.88
CA GLY A 446 21.54 -8.60 26.65
C GLY A 446 22.77 -8.13 25.86
N SER A 447 23.03 -8.76 24.72
CA SER A 447 24.08 -8.37 23.76
C SER A 447 23.63 -7.30 22.77
N GLU A 448 22.31 -7.11 22.62
CA GLU A 448 21.73 -6.24 21.60
C GLU A 448 21.77 -4.77 22.02
N LYS A 449 22.03 -3.89 21.05
CA LYS A 449 22.10 -2.46 21.24
C LYS A 449 21.37 -1.72 20.15
N THR A 450 20.78 -0.58 20.51
CA THR A 450 20.18 0.36 19.56
C THR A 450 20.46 1.79 20.04
N SER A 451 20.42 2.76 19.13
CA SER A 451 20.60 4.15 19.48
C SER A 451 19.61 5.06 18.78
N MET A 452 19.33 6.21 19.39
CA MET A 452 18.53 7.29 18.80
C MET A 452 19.18 8.65 19.09
N THR A 453 18.87 9.63 18.24
CA THR A 453 19.30 11.01 18.46
C THR A 453 18.25 11.79 19.26
N VAL A 454 18.69 12.52 20.29
CA VAL A 454 17.87 13.46 21.04
C VAL A 454 18.47 14.86 20.91
N VAL A 455 17.69 15.81 20.40
CA VAL A 455 18.10 17.22 20.25
C VAL A 455 17.37 18.04 21.30
N VAL A 456 18.11 18.78 22.13
CA VAL A 456 17.58 19.57 23.23
C VAL A 456 17.92 21.06 23.04
N GLY A 457 16.90 21.92 23.03
CA GLY A 457 17.11 23.38 22.93
C GLY A 457 15.87 24.19 22.67
N ASP A 458 15.95 25.47 22.98
CA ASP A 458 14.94 26.47 22.65
C ASP A 458 15.03 26.78 21.15
N ASN A 459 14.13 26.32 20.34
CA ASN A 459 14.18 26.37 18.88
C ASN A 459 15.24 25.45 18.26
N ALA A 460 15.06 24.14 18.39
CA ALA A 460 15.87 23.15 17.69
C ALA A 460 15.69 23.22 16.16
N GLY A 461 16.16 24.31 15.57
CA GLY A 461 16.53 24.41 14.18
C GLY A 461 17.86 23.70 14.02
N ALA A 462 17.79 22.51 13.48
CA ALA A 462 18.84 21.68 12.88
C ALA A 462 20.30 22.01 13.28
N SER A 463 20.83 21.28 14.24
CA SER A 463 22.23 20.85 14.24
C SER A 463 22.23 19.38 14.60
N ALA A 464 22.14 18.52 13.58
CA ALA A 464 22.31 17.08 13.75
C ALA A 464 23.74 16.78 14.23
N ILE A 465 23.87 15.80 15.13
CA ILE A 465 25.16 15.12 15.31
C ILE A 465 25.42 14.40 13.99
N GLU A 466 26.54 14.72 13.34
CA GLU A 466 26.92 14.23 12.01
C GLU A 466 27.30 12.73 11.94
N GLU A 467 27.20 11.97 13.04
CA GLU A 467 27.77 10.61 13.06
C GLU A 467 26.90 9.50 12.47
N ASP A 468 25.58 9.67 12.35
CA ASP A 468 24.67 8.69 11.70
C ASP A 468 23.95 9.24 10.47
N THR A 469 24.30 10.44 10.01
CA THR A 469 23.76 11.03 8.79
C THR A 469 24.78 11.02 7.66
N ILE A 470 24.30 10.83 6.43
CA ILE A 470 25.19 10.98 5.27
C ILE A 470 25.74 12.41 5.23
N SER A 471 27.02 12.55 4.95
CA SER A 471 27.59 13.85 4.59
C SER A 471 27.84 13.90 3.09
N ILE A 472 27.53 15.05 2.47
CA ILE A 472 27.60 15.21 1.03
C ILE A 472 28.34 16.48 0.71
N ARG A 473 29.34 16.42 -0.16
CA ARG A 473 30.01 17.60 -0.68
C ARG A 473 30.35 17.49 -2.15
N SER A 474 30.27 18.60 -2.87
CA SER A 474 30.71 18.67 -4.25
C SER A 474 32.25 18.84 -4.29
N ILE A 475 32.92 17.97 -5.03
CA ILE A 475 34.38 17.97 -5.23
C ILE A 475 34.70 18.01 -6.72
N GLY A 476 34.83 19.21 -7.28
CA GLY A 476 35.10 19.36 -8.72
C GLY A 476 33.95 18.81 -9.58
N SER A 477 34.26 17.77 -10.39
CA SER A 477 33.28 17.09 -11.25
C SER A 477 32.68 15.82 -10.63
N ALA A 478 32.66 15.74 -9.28
CA ALA A 478 32.11 14.62 -8.54
C ALA A 478 31.39 15.07 -7.26
N VAL A 479 30.57 14.18 -6.73
CA VAL A 479 29.93 14.30 -5.40
C VAL A 479 30.55 13.25 -4.50
N GLU A 480 31.12 13.68 -3.41
CA GLU A 480 31.57 12.82 -2.33
C GLU A 480 30.43 12.61 -1.32
N ILE A 481 30.13 11.36 -1.02
CA ILE A 481 29.08 10.96 -0.09
C ILE A 481 29.73 10.09 0.98
N ALA A 482 29.78 10.55 2.23
CA ALA A 482 30.19 9.72 3.34
C ALA A 482 28.94 9.06 3.95
N MET A 483 28.93 7.74 3.95
CA MET A 483 27.83 6.88 4.36
C MET A 483 28.15 6.25 5.73
N PRO A 484 27.35 6.50 6.75
CA PRO A 484 27.51 5.83 8.05
C PRO A 484 26.86 4.44 8.08
N TYR A 485 26.10 4.07 7.03
CA TYR A 485 25.42 2.79 6.87
C TYR A 485 25.33 2.41 5.40
N ASP A 486 25.15 1.13 5.12
CA ASP A 486 24.92 0.63 3.75
C ASP A 486 23.53 1.05 3.27
N SER A 487 23.42 1.59 2.05
CA SER A 487 22.14 1.97 1.45
C SER A 487 22.25 2.18 -0.05
N ASP A 488 21.12 2.02 -0.74
CA ASP A 488 20.98 2.54 -2.10
C ASP A 488 20.87 4.06 -2.05
N VAL A 489 21.80 4.74 -2.71
CA VAL A 489 21.82 6.20 -2.86
C VAL A 489 21.20 6.56 -4.20
N ARG A 490 20.18 7.42 -4.17
CA ARG A 490 19.46 7.89 -5.37
C ARG A 490 19.65 9.39 -5.53
N ILE A 491 19.96 9.81 -6.75
CA ILE A 491 20.16 11.22 -7.11
C ILE A 491 18.96 11.68 -7.93
N PHE A 492 18.28 12.72 -7.46
CA PHE A 492 17.13 13.31 -8.14
C PHE A 492 17.45 14.74 -8.58
N ASN A 493 16.93 15.16 -9.73
CA ASN A 493 16.95 16.57 -10.12
C ASN A 493 15.85 17.38 -9.38
N SER A 494 15.82 18.68 -9.58
CA SER A 494 14.84 19.60 -8.99
C SER A 494 13.38 19.32 -9.42
N LEU A 495 13.16 18.52 -10.44
CA LEU A 495 11.83 18.09 -10.91
C LEU A 495 11.41 16.74 -10.28
N GLY A 496 12.24 16.15 -9.42
CA GLY A 496 11.99 14.86 -8.79
C GLY A 496 12.24 13.66 -9.69
N VAL A 497 12.96 13.82 -10.81
CA VAL A 497 13.36 12.71 -11.68
C VAL A 497 14.61 12.06 -11.11
N CYS A 498 14.56 10.75 -10.86
CA CYS A 498 15.71 9.95 -10.46
C CYS A 498 16.68 9.84 -11.66
N LEU A 499 17.90 10.30 -11.46
CA LEU A 499 18.94 10.33 -12.50
C LEU A 499 19.95 9.21 -12.35
N ALA A 500 20.16 8.74 -11.12
CA ALA A 500 21.09 7.66 -10.79
C ALA A 500 20.67 6.94 -9.52
N THR A 501 20.96 5.66 -9.45
CA THR A 501 20.86 4.84 -8.24
C THR A 501 22.16 4.06 -8.12
N GLU A 502 22.83 4.18 -6.98
CA GLU A 502 24.10 3.52 -6.68
C GLU A 502 24.03 2.86 -5.31
N LYS A 503 24.51 1.64 -5.21
CA LYS A 503 24.66 0.97 -3.93
C LYS A 503 25.93 1.46 -3.24
N CYS A 504 25.78 2.08 -2.08
CA CYS A 504 26.89 2.61 -1.31
C CYS A 504 27.01 1.85 0.02
N ASP A 505 28.19 1.29 0.26
CA ASP A 505 28.54 0.66 1.51
C ASP A 505 28.99 1.72 2.54
N VAL A 506 29.08 1.35 3.81
CA VAL A 506 29.66 2.21 4.87
C VAL A 506 31.03 2.73 4.43
N GLY A 507 31.23 4.03 4.53
CA GLY A 507 32.47 4.71 4.12
C GLY A 507 32.20 5.86 3.17
N THR A 508 33.23 6.24 2.40
CA THR A 508 33.13 7.35 1.44
C THR A 508 33.04 6.84 0.02
N THR A 509 31.97 7.21 -0.67
CA THR A 509 31.75 6.92 -2.10
C THR A 509 31.87 8.21 -2.90
N ILE A 510 32.51 8.15 -4.06
CA ILE A 510 32.65 9.30 -4.97
C ILE A 510 31.84 8.98 -6.24
N LEU A 511 30.78 9.75 -6.46
CA LEU A 511 29.94 9.63 -7.63
C LEU A 511 30.29 10.72 -8.66
N PRO A 512 30.61 10.35 -9.92
CA PRO A 512 30.91 11.33 -10.95
C PRO A 512 29.65 12.13 -11.32
N THR A 513 29.79 13.43 -11.48
CA THR A 513 28.71 14.32 -11.94
C THR A 513 28.76 14.59 -13.45
N SER A 514 29.61 13.88 -14.19
CA SER A 514 29.68 13.96 -15.64
C SER A 514 28.32 13.54 -16.25
N GLY A 515 27.64 14.50 -16.87
CA GLY A 515 26.29 14.32 -17.41
C GLY A 515 25.17 15.01 -16.60
N LEU A 516 25.48 15.55 -15.41
CA LEU A 516 24.55 16.39 -14.67
C LEU A 516 24.77 17.86 -15.03
N THR A 517 23.69 18.57 -15.28
CA THR A 517 23.76 20.02 -15.53
C THR A 517 23.92 20.77 -14.20
N PRO A 518 24.59 21.94 -14.18
CA PRO A 518 24.63 22.77 -12.98
C PRO A 518 23.22 23.02 -12.42
N GLY A 519 23.02 22.80 -11.12
CA GLY A 519 21.70 22.94 -10.52
C GLY A 519 21.58 22.30 -9.14
N LEU A 520 20.35 22.36 -8.61
CA LEU A 520 19.98 21.73 -7.33
C LEU A 520 19.61 20.27 -7.55
N TYR A 521 20.19 19.39 -6.75
CA TYR A 521 19.90 17.94 -6.71
C TYR A 521 19.55 17.50 -5.30
N LEU A 522 18.76 16.43 -5.23
CA LEU A 522 18.46 15.74 -3.98
C LEU A 522 19.17 14.39 -4.00
N ILE A 523 19.85 14.07 -2.94
CA ILE A 523 20.46 12.76 -2.70
C ILE A 523 19.67 12.08 -1.61
N ALA A 524 19.04 10.97 -1.94
CA ALA A 524 18.18 10.20 -1.03
C ALA A 524 18.78 8.83 -0.75
N THR A 525 18.74 8.44 0.51
CA THR A 525 18.96 7.07 0.98
C THR A 525 17.64 6.49 1.46
N GLU A 526 17.66 5.29 2.01
CA GLU A 526 16.48 4.70 2.69
C GLU A 526 16.09 5.45 3.96
N ARG A 527 17.00 6.25 4.55
CA ARG A 527 16.81 6.90 5.85
C ARG A 527 16.71 8.42 5.77
N GLU A 528 17.32 9.06 4.76
CA GLU A 528 17.39 10.53 4.70
C GLU A 528 17.54 11.07 3.28
N ILE A 529 17.25 12.37 3.14
CA ILE A 529 17.43 13.11 1.89
C ILE A 529 18.24 14.37 2.18
N LYS A 530 19.31 14.56 1.42
CA LYS A 530 20.15 15.76 1.48
C LYS A 530 20.13 16.50 0.15
N LYS A 531 20.33 17.82 0.21
CA LYS A 531 20.46 18.68 -0.96
C LYS A 531 21.90 18.90 -1.31
N ILE A 532 22.21 18.97 -2.60
CA ILE A 532 23.51 19.41 -3.10
C ILE A 532 23.32 20.33 -4.30
N ILE A 533 24.18 21.33 -4.40
CA ILE A 533 24.30 22.18 -5.60
C ILE A 533 25.51 21.71 -6.39
N ILE A 534 25.28 21.24 -7.60
CA ILE A 534 26.33 20.95 -8.59
C ILE A 534 26.58 22.23 -9.37
N LYS A 535 27.82 22.66 -9.40
CA LYS A 535 28.26 23.90 -10.06
C LYS A 535 28.77 23.63 -11.46
#